data_7feaae6791c0f59a1f93069c2ba63257
#
_entry.id   7feaae6791c0f59a1f93069c2ba63257
#
_cell.length_a   1.000
_cell.length_b   1.000
_cell.length_c   1.000
_cell.angle_alpha   90.00
_cell.angle_beta   90.00
_cell.angle_gamma   90.00
#
_symmetry.space_group_name_H-M   'P 1'
#
loop_
_entity.id
_entity.type
_entity.pdbx_description
1 polymer ?
#
loop_
_entity_poly.entity_id
_entity_poly.type
_entity_poly.pdbx_seq_one_letter_code
_entity_poly.pdbx_strand_id
1 'polypeptide(L)'
;MRRCSGAEAGISAELSTFGPLKPLKFHMPRTITLTLSPKQAADRKVYTEIAARRAGVPPANVALVRILKRSVDARGRSVRVNLTLELYADGDGPAPEVRFDYPDVSHAEEVVIVGGGPAGLFCALRLIESGYRPVILERGREVSVRRRDVAELNRNGRLDPDSNYAFGEGGAGTFSDGKLFTRSKKRGDYSKALRTLVFHGADEAILYEAHPHIGTDRLPGIMTAIRRTITSCGGEVRFGSRVTELLLHGDAVAGVVCGGERIEARSVVLATGHSADDVYAMLYRQGVLLQAKPFAMGVRVEHPQALIDEIQYHGAGREYLPAASYTLTAQVGGRGVYSFCMCPGGVIVPAMTDPSESVVNGMSSSGRNSRWANSGIVTEVRLTDFEHLRGEWGELAGLKFRRDFEQAARRAGGSAQVAPAQRLTDFVADRRSADLPATSYVPGTVPSRFSEWMPEFIGGALREGFAVFGRRMHGFLTDGAQVVGVESRTSSPVRIPRDPVTLMHVSVRGLYPAAEGAGYAGGIISAALDGERIAEAIVRNLG
;
A
#
# COMPACT_ATOMS: atom_id res chain seq x y z
N MET A 1 85.76 39.32 41.37
CA MET A 1 86.42 38.12 41.92
C MET A 1 85.78 36.89 41.36
N ARG A 2 86.63 36.02 40.84
CA ARG A 2 86.42 34.59 40.35
C ARG A 2 85.54 34.42 39.15
N ARG A 3 86.03 34.26 37.91
CA ARG A 3 86.65 33.05 37.24
C ARG A 3 85.84 31.75 37.36
N CYS A 4 85.36 31.22 36.24
CA CYS A 4 85.92 30.12 35.44
C CYS A 4 84.95 29.73 34.33
N SER A 5 85.35 29.71 33.09
CA SER A 5 85.68 28.62 32.16
C SER A 5 84.47 27.80 31.77
N GLY A 6 83.97 27.78 30.60
CA GLY A 6 84.56 27.26 29.38
C GLY A 6 84.09 25.77 29.13
N ALA A 7 83.14 25.52 28.20
CA ALA A 7 83.11 24.26 27.42
C ALA A 7 82.26 24.49 26.20
N GLU A 8 82.84 24.41 25.01
CA GLU A 8 82.17 24.22 23.75
C GLU A 8 81.60 22.77 23.72
N ALA A 9 80.36 22.64 23.36
CA ALA A 9 79.80 21.31 22.98
C ALA A 9 79.01 21.49 21.68
N GLY A 10 79.45 20.79 20.67
CA GLY A 10 78.94 20.83 19.31
C GLY A 10 77.46 20.36 19.23
N ILE A 11 76.70 21.09 18.47
CA ILE A 11 75.33 20.72 18.11
C ILE A 11 75.40 19.83 16.89
N SER A 12 75.31 18.50 17.08
CA SER A 12 75.02 17.53 16.02
C SER A 12 73.52 17.61 15.73
N ALA A 13 73.17 18.06 14.53
CA ALA A 13 71.81 18.06 14.05
C ALA A 13 71.37 16.61 13.78
N GLU A 14 70.62 16.03 14.69
CA GLU A 14 69.83 14.82 14.40
C GLU A 14 68.65 15.19 13.48
N LEU A 15 68.79 14.83 12.20
CA LEU A 15 67.70 14.72 11.24
C LEU A 15 66.78 13.61 11.73
N SER A 16 65.69 13.95 12.47
CA SER A 16 64.59 13.04 12.77
C SER A 16 63.86 12.73 11.45
N THR A 17 64.08 11.51 10.94
CA THR A 17 63.29 10.91 9.89
C THR A 17 61.82 10.83 10.37
N PHE A 18 60.96 11.69 9.84
CA PHE A 18 59.52 11.50 9.93
C PHE A 18 59.18 10.18 9.27
N GLY A 19 58.89 9.15 10.07
CA GLY A 19 58.32 7.90 9.60
C GLY A 19 56.98 8.15 8.89
N PRO A 20 56.58 7.26 7.98
CA PRO A 20 55.31 7.46 7.28
C PRO A 20 54.18 7.59 8.29
N LEU A 21 53.44 8.73 8.19
CA LEU A 21 52.24 8.98 8.97
C LEU A 21 51.34 7.74 8.86
N LYS A 22 51.15 7.02 9.97
CA LYS A 22 50.17 5.94 10.04
C LYS A 22 48.86 6.52 9.57
N PRO A 23 48.15 5.88 8.61
CA PRO A 23 46.84 6.36 8.18
C PRO A 23 45.95 6.44 9.41
N LEU A 24 45.39 7.62 9.65
CA LEU A 24 44.37 7.83 10.68
C LEU A 24 43.28 6.77 10.45
N LYS A 25 43.13 5.82 11.39
CA LYS A 25 42.01 4.88 11.39
C LYS A 25 40.75 5.72 11.58
N PHE A 26 40.07 5.99 10.47
CA PHE A 26 38.77 6.64 10.52
C PHE A 26 37.79 5.67 11.15
N HIS A 27 37.13 6.07 12.24
CA HIS A 27 36.00 5.31 12.79
C HIS A 27 34.85 5.37 11.78
N MET A 28 34.48 4.24 11.23
CA MET A 28 33.34 3.99 10.36
C MET A 28 32.29 3.17 11.14
N PRO A 29 31.01 3.20 10.81
CA PRO A 29 30.41 3.84 9.63
C PRO A 29 30.18 5.37 9.78
N ARG A 30 30.28 6.11 8.66
CA ARG A 30 29.93 7.54 8.59
C ARG A 30 28.66 7.75 7.80
N THR A 31 27.69 8.43 8.40
CA THR A 31 26.45 8.81 7.73
C THR A 31 26.57 10.17 7.08
N ILE A 32 26.32 10.27 5.78
CA ILE A 32 26.40 11.50 4.98
C ILE A 32 25.09 11.73 4.24
N THR A 33 24.57 12.94 4.29
CA THR A 33 23.42 13.35 3.46
C THR A 33 23.89 14.23 2.32
N LEU A 34 23.50 13.88 1.10
CA LEU A 34 23.80 14.61 -0.14
C LEU A 34 22.49 15.10 -0.78
N THR A 35 22.56 16.28 -1.40
CA THR A 35 21.54 16.80 -2.31
C THR A 35 22.17 16.92 -3.70
N LEU A 36 21.73 16.09 -4.62
CA LEU A 36 22.36 15.86 -5.92
C LEU A 36 21.40 16.20 -7.06
N SER A 37 21.94 16.41 -8.27
CA SER A 37 21.10 16.36 -9.49
C SER A 37 20.64 14.91 -9.74
N PRO A 38 19.53 14.70 -10.49
CA PRO A 38 19.07 13.36 -10.83
C PRO A 38 20.17 12.49 -11.47
N LYS A 39 20.93 13.03 -12.42
CA LYS A 39 22.05 12.34 -13.08
C LYS A 39 23.14 11.92 -12.11
N GLN A 40 23.55 12.80 -11.19
CA GLN A 40 24.56 12.47 -10.17
C GLN A 40 24.07 11.39 -9.21
N ALA A 41 22.80 11.42 -8.83
CA ALA A 41 22.21 10.44 -7.92
C ALA A 41 21.97 9.06 -8.57
N ALA A 42 21.92 8.98 -9.90
CA ALA A 42 21.81 7.74 -10.65
C ALA A 42 23.15 7.03 -10.82
N ASP A 43 24.29 7.74 -10.70
CA ASP A 43 25.63 7.18 -10.86
C ASP A 43 26.26 6.89 -9.50
N ARG A 44 26.39 5.57 -9.20
CA ARG A 44 26.96 5.10 -7.92
C ARG A 44 28.39 5.60 -7.69
N LYS A 45 29.23 5.65 -8.72
CA LYS A 45 30.60 6.12 -8.62
C LYS A 45 30.64 7.60 -8.24
N VAL A 46 29.82 8.41 -8.93
CA VAL A 46 29.76 9.85 -8.70
C VAL A 46 29.29 10.19 -7.28
N TYR A 47 28.18 9.60 -6.82
CA TYR A 47 27.71 9.92 -5.48
C TYR A 47 28.62 9.35 -4.37
N THR A 48 29.31 8.22 -4.60
CA THR A 48 30.31 7.69 -3.68
C THR A 48 31.50 8.64 -3.53
N GLU A 49 32.05 9.16 -4.62
CA GLU A 49 33.15 10.13 -4.60
C GLU A 49 32.75 11.42 -3.88
N ILE A 50 31.55 11.94 -4.16
CA ILE A 50 31.05 13.15 -3.48
C ILE A 50 30.86 12.90 -1.98
N ALA A 51 30.31 11.74 -1.59
CA ALA A 51 30.12 11.38 -0.20
C ALA A 51 31.46 11.23 0.54
N ALA A 52 32.43 10.54 -0.05
CA ALA A 52 33.78 10.38 0.51
C ALA A 52 34.46 11.72 0.75
N ARG A 53 34.47 12.62 -0.25
CA ARG A 53 35.02 13.98 -0.11
C ARG A 53 34.34 14.78 1.01
N ARG A 54 33.00 14.70 1.10
CA ARG A 54 32.23 15.38 2.16
C ARG A 54 32.51 14.81 3.54
N ALA A 55 32.80 13.51 3.62
CA ALA A 55 33.21 12.83 4.85
C ALA A 55 34.67 13.12 5.25
N GLY A 56 35.46 13.76 4.38
CA GLY A 56 36.92 13.93 4.59
C GLY A 56 37.66 12.60 4.51
N VAL A 57 37.20 11.65 3.69
CA VAL A 57 37.79 10.34 3.50
C VAL A 57 38.24 10.20 2.05
N PRO A 58 39.46 9.71 1.77
CA PRO A 58 39.86 9.39 0.41
C PRO A 58 38.88 8.37 -0.20
N PRO A 59 38.40 8.59 -1.43
CA PRO A 59 37.47 7.66 -2.08
C PRO A 59 37.97 6.20 -2.14
N ALA A 60 39.29 6.02 -2.29
CA ALA A 60 39.94 4.71 -2.30
C ALA A 60 39.83 3.93 -0.96
N ASN A 61 39.54 4.64 0.15
CA ASN A 61 39.37 4.03 1.47
C ASN A 61 37.90 3.67 1.78
N VAL A 62 36.99 3.92 0.85
CA VAL A 62 35.56 3.55 0.97
C VAL A 62 35.36 2.21 0.29
N ALA A 63 35.23 1.15 1.08
CA ALA A 63 35.02 -0.20 0.57
C ALA A 63 33.56 -0.47 0.21
N LEU A 64 32.61 0.07 1.01
CA LEU A 64 31.18 -0.13 0.80
C LEU A 64 30.40 1.18 1.04
N VAL A 65 29.41 1.41 0.19
CA VAL A 65 28.40 2.47 0.37
C VAL A 65 27.03 1.84 0.40
N ARG A 66 26.30 2.12 1.48
CA ARG A 66 24.90 1.72 1.68
C ARG A 66 23.99 2.94 1.59
N ILE A 67 22.89 2.83 0.84
CA ILE A 67 21.86 3.86 0.81
C ILE A 67 20.91 3.60 1.99
N LEU A 68 20.78 4.58 2.88
CA LEU A 68 19.84 4.54 4.00
C LEU A 68 18.51 5.20 3.66
N LYS A 69 18.55 6.22 2.77
CA LYS A 69 17.34 6.92 2.33
C LYS A 69 17.58 7.57 0.97
N ARG A 70 16.57 7.48 0.10
CA ARG A 70 16.51 8.18 -1.18
C ARG A 70 15.15 8.87 -1.32
N SER A 71 15.16 10.15 -1.74
CA SER A 71 13.94 10.89 -2.03
C SER A 71 14.16 11.90 -3.15
N VAL A 72 13.13 12.10 -3.98
CA VAL A 72 13.10 13.15 -5.01
C VAL A 72 12.45 14.39 -4.41
N ASP A 73 13.07 15.56 -4.59
CA ASP A 73 12.52 16.85 -4.24
C ASP A 73 12.37 17.71 -5.49
N ALA A 74 11.12 17.92 -5.90
CA ALA A 74 10.74 18.68 -7.07
C ALA A 74 9.98 19.98 -6.71
N ARG A 75 10.06 20.46 -5.47
CA ARG A 75 9.39 21.70 -5.02
C ARG A 75 10.04 22.97 -5.52
N GLY A 76 11.32 22.92 -5.86
CA GLY A 76 12.08 24.04 -6.40
C GLY A 76 12.10 24.02 -7.94
N ARG A 77 12.66 25.09 -8.55
CA ARG A 77 12.82 25.19 -10.01
C ARG A 77 13.61 24.04 -10.64
N SER A 78 14.55 23.45 -9.91
CA SER A 78 15.34 22.30 -10.35
C SER A 78 15.10 21.12 -9.44
N VAL A 79 14.80 19.98 -10.03
CA VAL A 79 14.62 18.72 -9.32
C VAL A 79 15.93 18.28 -8.65
N ARG A 80 15.84 17.85 -7.41
CA ARG A 80 16.95 17.35 -6.61
C ARG A 80 16.65 15.95 -6.09
N VAL A 81 17.70 15.17 -5.88
CA VAL A 81 17.61 13.86 -5.22
C VAL A 81 18.41 13.93 -3.94
N ASN A 82 17.77 13.68 -2.82
CA ASN A 82 18.41 13.60 -1.52
C ASN A 82 18.77 12.14 -1.23
N LEU A 83 20.05 11.87 -0.97
CA LEU A 83 20.57 10.57 -0.56
C LEU A 83 21.15 10.70 0.86
N THR A 84 20.73 9.81 1.75
CA THR A 84 21.45 9.55 3.00
C THR A 84 22.22 8.25 2.83
N LEU A 85 23.54 8.32 2.95
CA LEU A 85 24.48 7.25 2.68
C LEU A 85 25.25 6.90 3.95
N GLU A 86 25.59 5.65 4.09
CA GLU A 86 26.49 5.13 5.10
C GLU A 86 27.75 4.59 4.41
N LEU A 87 28.92 5.07 4.84
CA LEU A 87 30.21 4.73 4.26
C LEU A 87 30.94 3.77 5.20
N TYR A 88 31.53 2.72 4.65
CA TYR A 88 32.30 1.71 5.37
C TYR A 88 33.72 1.66 4.84
N ALA A 89 34.71 1.50 5.73
CA ALA A 89 36.09 1.22 5.38
C ALA A 89 36.29 -0.28 5.08
N ASP A 90 37.47 -0.63 4.58
CA ASP A 90 37.82 -2.03 4.38
C ASP A 90 37.85 -2.81 5.71
N GLY A 91 37.21 -3.95 5.74
CA GLY A 91 37.00 -4.75 6.94
C GLY A 91 35.82 -4.36 7.82
N ASP A 92 35.15 -3.22 7.54
CA ASP A 92 33.92 -2.79 8.20
C ASP A 92 32.70 -3.18 7.34
N GLY A 93 31.54 -3.38 7.97
CA GLY A 93 30.30 -3.69 7.27
C GLY A 93 29.06 -3.32 8.09
N PRO A 94 27.88 -3.36 7.46
CA PRO A 94 26.64 -3.16 8.17
C PRO A 94 26.43 -4.24 9.23
N ALA A 95 25.65 -3.90 10.27
CA ALA A 95 25.23 -4.89 11.25
C ALA A 95 24.56 -6.09 10.54
N PRO A 96 24.67 -7.31 11.10
CA PRO A 96 24.04 -8.49 10.54
C PRO A 96 22.56 -8.24 10.25
N GLU A 97 22.09 -8.78 9.13
CA GLU A 97 20.68 -8.66 8.76
C GLU A 97 19.80 -9.45 9.74
N VAL A 98 18.55 -8.99 9.87
CA VAL A 98 17.53 -9.69 10.65
C VAL A 98 17.36 -11.10 10.09
N ARG A 99 17.64 -12.12 10.89
CA ARG A 99 17.32 -13.51 10.54
C ARG A 99 15.84 -13.75 10.79
N PHE A 100 15.19 -14.36 9.81
CA PHE A 100 13.83 -14.87 9.96
C PHE A 100 13.96 -16.35 10.32
N ASP A 101 13.39 -16.72 11.45
CA ASP A 101 13.32 -18.11 11.93
C ASP A 101 11.85 -18.52 11.95
N TYR A 102 11.52 -19.51 11.12
CA TYR A 102 10.18 -20.06 10.99
C TYR A 102 10.24 -21.55 11.36
N PRO A 103 9.97 -21.90 12.65
CA PRO A 103 10.00 -23.29 13.12
C PRO A 103 8.88 -24.12 12.49
N ASP A 104 9.05 -25.46 12.54
CA ASP A 104 7.97 -26.38 12.22
C ASP A 104 6.86 -26.33 13.28
N VAL A 105 5.65 -26.04 12.83
CA VAL A 105 4.45 -25.92 13.65
C VAL A 105 3.37 -26.96 13.31
N SER A 106 3.73 -28.03 12.59
CA SER A 106 2.79 -29.04 12.08
C SER A 106 1.90 -29.65 13.19
N HIS A 107 2.40 -29.69 14.42
CA HIS A 107 1.70 -30.27 15.59
C HIS A 107 1.31 -29.23 16.64
N ALA A 108 1.45 -27.94 16.33
CA ALA A 108 1.13 -26.86 17.26
C ALA A 108 -0.38 -26.54 17.29
N GLU A 109 -0.80 -25.77 18.30
CA GLU A 109 -2.18 -25.29 18.42
C GLU A 109 -2.58 -24.45 17.20
N GLU A 110 -3.80 -24.70 16.69
CA GLU A 110 -4.30 -24.09 15.46
C GLU A 110 -4.94 -22.72 15.71
N VAL A 111 -4.65 -21.78 14.80
CA VAL A 111 -5.34 -20.49 14.71
C VAL A 111 -5.93 -20.35 13.31
N VAL A 112 -7.25 -20.19 13.23
CA VAL A 112 -7.95 -20.00 11.96
C VAL A 112 -7.89 -18.54 11.53
N ILE A 113 -7.49 -18.30 10.27
CA ILE A 113 -7.38 -16.97 9.65
C ILE A 113 -8.29 -16.95 8.44
N VAL A 114 -9.31 -16.09 8.44
CA VAL A 114 -10.23 -15.91 7.32
C VAL A 114 -9.73 -14.77 6.43
N GLY A 115 -9.18 -15.13 5.26
CA GLY A 115 -8.61 -14.23 4.26
C GLY A 115 -7.10 -14.28 4.16
N GLY A 116 -6.61 -14.53 2.94
CA GLY A 116 -5.20 -14.63 2.56
C GLY A 116 -4.58 -13.33 2.04
N GLY A 117 -5.09 -12.16 2.47
CA GLY A 117 -4.53 -10.85 2.19
C GLY A 117 -3.31 -10.50 3.07
N PRO A 118 -2.73 -9.28 2.95
CA PRO A 118 -1.53 -8.91 3.71
C PRO A 118 -1.67 -9.09 5.23
N ALA A 119 -2.85 -8.79 5.80
CA ALA A 119 -3.09 -8.99 7.23
C ALA A 119 -3.04 -10.47 7.62
N GLY A 120 -3.70 -11.34 6.85
CA GLY A 120 -3.72 -12.78 7.13
C GLY A 120 -2.36 -13.44 6.96
N LEU A 121 -1.63 -13.09 5.88
CA LEU A 121 -0.31 -13.64 5.59
C LEU A 121 0.73 -13.25 6.66
N PHE A 122 0.77 -11.97 7.06
CA PHE A 122 1.71 -11.51 8.10
C PHE A 122 1.31 -11.99 9.50
N CYS A 123 0.00 -12.13 9.77
CA CYS A 123 -0.49 -12.80 10.97
C CYS A 123 0.00 -14.26 11.04
N ALA A 124 -0.12 -15.00 9.93
CA ALA A 124 0.34 -16.38 9.84
C ALA A 124 1.86 -16.53 10.07
N LEU A 125 2.68 -15.69 9.42
CA LEU A 125 4.13 -15.70 9.63
C LEU A 125 4.48 -15.42 11.11
N ARG A 126 3.81 -14.45 11.74
CA ARG A 126 4.05 -14.10 13.13
C ARG A 126 3.59 -15.19 14.10
N LEU A 127 2.50 -15.90 13.81
CA LEU A 127 2.05 -17.07 14.56
C LEU A 127 3.07 -18.19 14.49
N ILE A 128 3.62 -18.49 13.30
CA ILE A 128 4.69 -19.50 13.13
C ILE A 128 5.92 -19.14 13.97
N GLU A 129 6.40 -17.87 13.92
CA GLU A 129 7.49 -17.39 14.78
C GLU A 129 7.21 -17.60 16.28
N SER A 130 5.93 -17.68 16.67
CA SER A 130 5.49 -17.85 18.05
C SER A 130 5.09 -19.29 18.40
N GLY A 131 5.26 -20.25 17.48
CA GLY A 131 4.99 -21.66 17.72
C GLY A 131 3.53 -22.07 17.59
N TYR A 132 2.72 -21.32 16.84
CA TYR A 132 1.30 -21.65 16.54
C TYR A 132 1.12 -22.01 15.07
N ARG A 133 0.20 -22.95 14.78
CA ARG A 133 -0.12 -23.41 13.43
C ARG A 133 -1.22 -22.54 12.80
N PRO A 134 -0.92 -21.70 11.80
CA PRO A 134 -1.95 -20.95 11.08
C PRO A 134 -2.68 -21.83 10.07
N VAL A 135 -4.01 -21.72 10.02
CA VAL A 135 -4.88 -22.28 8.98
C VAL A 135 -5.59 -21.14 8.28
N ILE A 136 -5.15 -20.80 7.07
CA ILE A 136 -5.72 -19.70 6.27
C ILE A 136 -6.81 -20.24 5.38
N LEU A 137 -8.01 -19.66 5.48
CA LEU A 137 -9.17 -19.92 4.62
C LEU A 137 -9.34 -18.74 3.66
N GLU A 138 -8.90 -18.92 2.42
CA GLU A 138 -9.02 -17.90 1.36
C GLU A 138 -10.14 -18.28 0.40
N ARG A 139 -11.12 -17.37 0.20
CA ARG A 139 -12.27 -17.62 -0.66
C ARG A 139 -11.92 -17.77 -2.13
N GLY A 140 -10.93 -17.01 -2.58
CA GLY A 140 -10.49 -16.99 -3.97
C GLY A 140 -9.43 -18.04 -4.27
N ARG A 141 -8.81 -17.89 -5.42
CA ARG A 141 -7.86 -18.86 -5.97
C ARG A 141 -6.43 -18.44 -5.73
N GLU A 142 -5.49 -19.38 -5.91
CA GLU A 142 -4.06 -19.07 -5.90
C GLU A 142 -3.69 -18.11 -7.05
N VAL A 143 -2.59 -17.39 -6.90
CA VAL A 143 -2.14 -16.34 -7.83
C VAL A 143 -2.10 -16.77 -9.29
N SER A 144 -1.67 -18.00 -9.59
CA SER A 144 -1.55 -18.50 -10.96
C SER A 144 -2.88 -18.60 -11.67
N VAL A 145 -3.92 -19.08 -10.97
CA VAL A 145 -5.29 -19.20 -11.49
C VAL A 145 -5.98 -17.85 -11.47
N ARG A 146 -5.90 -17.11 -10.34
CA ARG A 146 -6.49 -15.78 -10.16
C ARG A 146 -6.03 -14.80 -11.25
N ARG A 147 -4.78 -14.90 -11.75
CA ARG A 147 -4.31 -14.09 -12.88
C ARG A 147 -5.15 -14.30 -14.14
N ARG A 148 -5.63 -15.54 -14.38
CA ARG A 148 -6.53 -15.84 -15.49
C ARG A 148 -7.91 -15.25 -15.27
N ASP A 149 -8.45 -15.36 -14.04
CA ASP A 149 -9.75 -14.78 -13.68
C ASP A 149 -9.76 -13.26 -13.87
N VAL A 150 -8.70 -12.59 -13.42
CA VAL A 150 -8.49 -11.14 -13.62
C VAL A 150 -8.37 -10.79 -15.11
N ALA A 151 -7.67 -11.60 -15.92
CA ALA A 151 -7.57 -11.38 -17.36
C ALA A 151 -8.92 -11.55 -18.07
N GLU A 152 -9.74 -12.54 -17.66
CA GLU A 152 -11.10 -12.75 -18.16
C GLU A 152 -12.01 -11.56 -17.82
N LEU A 153 -11.91 -11.04 -16.61
CA LEU A 153 -12.65 -9.84 -16.21
C LEU A 153 -12.28 -8.63 -17.09
N ASN A 154 -10.98 -8.40 -17.31
CA ASN A 154 -10.52 -7.27 -18.12
C ASN A 154 -10.90 -7.36 -19.60
N ARG A 155 -10.78 -8.55 -20.21
CA ARG A 155 -10.95 -8.72 -21.66
C ARG A 155 -12.39 -9.03 -22.06
N ASN A 156 -13.06 -9.85 -21.27
CA ASN A 156 -14.35 -10.44 -21.61
C ASN A 156 -15.49 -10.00 -20.68
N GLY A 157 -15.18 -9.19 -19.65
CA GLY A 157 -16.17 -8.75 -18.65
C GLY A 157 -16.70 -9.88 -17.78
N ARG A 158 -16.03 -11.05 -17.76
CA ARG A 158 -16.46 -12.21 -16.96
C ARG A 158 -15.90 -12.10 -15.55
N LEU A 159 -16.77 -11.79 -14.60
CA LEU A 159 -16.43 -11.71 -13.19
C LEU A 159 -16.61 -13.08 -12.53
N ASP A 160 -15.56 -13.57 -11.84
CA ASP A 160 -15.68 -14.58 -10.81
C ASP A 160 -15.88 -13.87 -9.46
N PRO A 161 -17.02 -14.04 -8.77
CA PRO A 161 -17.31 -13.30 -7.53
C PRO A 161 -16.37 -13.66 -6.37
N ASP A 162 -15.72 -14.80 -6.41
CA ASP A 162 -14.79 -15.27 -5.39
C ASP A 162 -13.30 -15.14 -5.79
N SER A 163 -12.98 -14.88 -7.08
CA SER A 163 -11.61 -14.75 -7.57
C SER A 163 -11.48 -13.57 -8.56
N ASN A 164 -11.04 -12.42 -8.08
CA ASN A 164 -11.00 -11.16 -8.82
C ASN A 164 -9.94 -10.20 -8.27
N TYR A 165 -10.06 -8.89 -8.50
CA TYR A 165 -9.12 -7.90 -7.95
C TYR A 165 -9.17 -7.77 -6.42
N ALA A 166 -10.29 -8.09 -5.77
CA ALA A 166 -10.45 -8.00 -4.32
C ALA A 166 -10.09 -9.31 -3.60
N PHE A 167 -10.43 -10.45 -4.17
CA PHE A 167 -10.35 -11.78 -3.56
C PHE A 167 -9.37 -12.70 -4.26
N GLY A 168 -8.76 -13.60 -3.48
CA GLY A 168 -7.73 -14.55 -3.88
C GLY A 168 -6.40 -14.29 -3.19
N GLU A 169 -5.42 -15.15 -3.40
CA GLU A 169 -4.10 -15.11 -2.77
C GLU A 169 -3.48 -13.71 -2.76
N GLY A 170 -3.10 -13.22 -1.59
CA GLY A 170 -2.55 -11.90 -1.35
C GLY A 170 -3.59 -10.76 -1.35
N GLY A 171 -4.89 -11.06 -1.48
CA GLY A 171 -5.99 -10.10 -1.41
C GLY A 171 -5.91 -9.00 -2.48
N ALA A 172 -6.53 -7.85 -2.24
CA ALA A 172 -6.52 -6.71 -3.15
C ALA A 172 -5.11 -6.12 -3.38
N GLY A 173 -4.15 -6.40 -2.49
CA GLY A 173 -2.78 -5.95 -2.61
C GLY A 173 -2.03 -6.55 -3.80
N THR A 174 -2.29 -7.80 -4.17
CA THR A 174 -1.53 -8.55 -5.17
C THR A 174 -1.51 -7.91 -6.56
N PHE A 175 -2.65 -7.37 -7.01
CA PHE A 175 -2.79 -6.71 -8.31
C PHE A 175 -2.99 -5.19 -8.16
N SER A 176 -2.18 -4.56 -7.31
CA SER A 176 -2.18 -3.11 -7.06
C SER A 176 -0.85 -2.46 -7.49
N ASP A 177 -0.70 -1.16 -7.31
CA ASP A 177 0.60 -0.47 -7.43
C ASP A 177 1.62 -0.97 -6.39
N GLY A 178 1.15 -1.58 -5.31
CA GLY A 178 2.04 -2.09 -4.26
C GLY A 178 2.71 -1.01 -3.44
N LYS A 179 2.04 0.11 -3.17
CA LYS A 179 2.55 1.16 -2.29
C LYS A 179 2.77 0.63 -0.87
N LEU A 180 3.95 0.87 -0.34
CA LEU A 180 4.35 0.42 1.00
C LEU A 180 4.44 1.57 2.00
N PHE A 181 4.26 2.82 1.56
CA PHE A 181 4.29 3.96 2.46
C PHE A 181 3.07 3.94 3.38
N THR A 182 3.31 4.11 4.69
CA THR A 182 2.27 4.31 5.70
C THR A 182 2.62 5.44 6.65
N ARG A 183 1.60 6.16 7.11
CA ARG A 183 1.74 7.14 8.22
C ARG A 183 1.69 6.46 9.59
N SER A 184 1.26 5.21 9.66
CA SER A 184 1.05 4.46 10.91
C SER A 184 2.30 3.73 11.42
N LYS A 185 3.49 4.31 11.25
CA LYS A 185 4.78 3.71 11.65
C LYS A 185 4.89 3.37 13.15
N LYS A 186 4.04 3.97 13.99
CA LYS A 186 4.04 3.71 15.45
C LYS A 186 3.26 2.45 15.85
N ARG A 187 2.59 1.76 14.90
CA ARG A 187 1.70 0.63 15.19
C ARG A 187 2.36 -0.75 15.03
N GLY A 188 3.67 -0.83 14.93
CA GLY A 188 4.43 -2.07 14.76
C GLY A 188 5.81 -1.80 14.16
N ASP A 189 6.60 -2.86 13.93
CA ASP A 189 7.92 -2.75 13.31
C ASP A 189 7.83 -2.65 11.79
N TYR A 190 7.69 -1.41 11.32
CA TYR A 190 7.69 -1.09 9.88
C TYR A 190 8.92 -1.63 9.14
N SER A 191 10.10 -1.60 9.79
CA SER A 191 11.34 -2.08 9.19
C SER A 191 11.32 -3.60 9.02
N LYS A 192 10.85 -4.35 10.03
CA LYS A 192 10.69 -5.80 9.96
C LYS A 192 9.72 -6.17 8.83
N ALA A 193 8.56 -5.51 8.73
CA ALA A 193 7.60 -5.78 7.67
C ALA A 193 8.18 -5.60 6.26
N LEU A 194 8.97 -4.52 6.02
CA LEU A 194 9.68 -4.35 4.73
C LEU A 194 10.72 -5.44 4.49
N ARG A 195 11.50 -5.81 5.52
CA ARG A 195 12.50 -6.88 5.42
C ARG A 195 11.85 -8.25 5.18
N THR A 196 10.67 -8.50 5.74
CA THR A 196 9.88 -9.70 5.44
C THR A 196 9.55 -9.77 3.94
N LEU A 197 9.16 -8.65 3.32
CA LEU A 197 8.93 -8.61 1.87
C LEU A 197 10.21 -8.82 1.07
N VAL A 198 11.35 -8.25 1.49
CA VAL A 198 12.66 -8.48 0.84
C VAL A 198 13.09 -9.94 0.97
N PHE A 199 12.95 -10.54 2.15
CA PHE A 199 13.22 -11.97 2.38
C PHE A 199 12.42 -12.87 1.43
N HIS A 200 11.20 -12.46 1.06
CA HIS A 200 10.34 -13.17 0.12
C HIS A 200 10.47 -12.68 -1.33
N GLY A 201 11.53 -11.93 -1.67
CA GLY A 201 11.89 -11.59 -3.04
C GLY A 201 11.52 -10.19 -3.52
N ALA A 202 11.15 -9.26 -2.63
CA ALA A 202 11.06 -7.86 -2.99
C ALA A 202 12.45 -7.23 -3.18
N ASP A 203 12.53 -6.21 -4.01
CA ASP A 203 13.76 -5.44 -4.21
C ASP A 203 14.15 -4.69 -2.93
N GLU A 204 15.45 -4.71 -2.58
CA GLU A 204 15.99 -4.00 -1.40
C GLU A 204 15.75 -2.49 -1.45
N ALA A 205 15.51 -1.92 -2.61
CA ALA A 205 15.18 -0.50 -2.76
C ALA A 205 13.99 -0.07 -1.90
N ILE A 206 13.05 -0.98 -1.59
CA ILE A 206 11.93 -0.67 -0.69
C ILE A 206 12.36 -0.30 0.72
N LEU A 207 13.56 -0.68 1.15
CA LEU A 207 14.09 -0.37 2.47
C LEU A 207 14.55 1.09 2.61
N TYR A 208 14.95 1.73 1.50
CA TYR A 208 15.53 3.08 1.54
C TYR A 208 14.75 4.12 0.72
N GLU A 209 13.86 3.72 -0.18
CA GLU A 209 13.03 4.68 -0.93
C GLU A 209 12.04 5.40 0.00
N ALA A 210 11.89 6.72 -0.15
CA ALA A 210 10.95 7.51 0.66
C ALA A 210 9.49 7.14 0.38
N HIS A 211 9.18 6.73 -0.85
CA HIS A 211 7.88 6.25 -1.29
C HIS A 211 8.01 4.87 -1.95
N PRO A 212 8.30 3.82 -1.15
CA PRO A 212 8.56 2.49 -1.69
C PRO A 212 7.31 1.88 -2.30
N HIS A 213 7.49 1.13 -3.39
CA HIS A 213 6.46 0.34 -4.05
C HIS A 213 7.07 -0.92 -4.65
N ILE A 214 6.23 -1.90 -4.95
CA ILE A 214 6.68 -3.18 -5.54
C ILE A 214 6.19 -3.32 -6.98
N GLY A 215 4.91 -3.06 -7.23
CA GLY A 215 4.29 -3.22 -8.55
C GLY A 215 3.54 -4.53 -8.74
N THR A 216 2.51 -4.47 -9.58
CA THR A 216 1.57 -5.58 -9.84
C THR A 216 2.21 -6.77 -10.54
N ASP A 217 3.35 -6.59 -11.19
CA ASP A 217 4.13 -7.63 -11.87
C ASP A 217 4.96 -8.47 -10.89
N ARG A 218 5.39 -7.91 -9.76
CA ARG A 218 6.27 -8.57 -8.77
C ARG A 218 5.56 -9.10 -7.55
N LEU A 219 4.50 -8.41 -7.09
CA LEU A 219 3.70 -8.81 -5.92
C LEU A 219 3.22 -10.26 -5.96
N PRO A 220 2.73 -10.81 -7.10
CA PRO A 220 2.31 -12.20 -7.17
C PRO A 220 3.38 -13.21 -6.75
N GLY A 221 4.62 -12.99 -7.16
CA GLY A 221 5.75 -13.85 -6.79
C GLY A 221 6.05 -13.81 -5.29
N ILE A 222 5.98 -12.62 -4.68
CA ILE A 222 6.21 -12.42 -3.24
C ILE A 222 5.11 -13.11 -2.42
N MET A 223 3.82 -12.95 -2.80
CA MET A 223 2.71 -13.62 -2.11
C MET A 223 2.86 -15.15 -2.17
N THR A 224 3.24 -15.69 -3.33
CA THR A 224 3.53 -17.12 -3.49
C THR A 224 4.71 -17.57 -2.61
N ALA A 225 5.77 -16.75 -2.49
CA ALA A 225 6.90 -17.06 -1.63
C ALA A 225 6.51 -17.10 -0.15
N ILE A 226 5.70 -16.12 0.32
CA ILE A 226 5.15 -16.11 1.69
C ILE A 226 4.31 -17.36 1.94
N ARG A 227 3.39 -17.73 1.04
CA ARG A 227 2.60 -18.95 1.16
C ARG A 227 3.49 -20.20 1.28
N ARG A 228 4.52 -20.30 0.46
CA ARG A 228 5.47 -21.42 0.52
C ARG A 228 6.17 -21.51 1.87
N THR A 229 6.59 -20.39 2.45
CA THR A 229 7.15 -20.35 3.80
C THR A 229 6.13 -20.88 4.82
N ILE A 230 4.88 -20.40 4.79
CA ILE A 230 3.81 -20.84 5.70
C ILE A 230 3.60 -22.35 5.58
N THR A 231 3.46 -22.88 4.37
CA THR A 231 3.17 -24.30 4.16
C THR A 231 4.36 -25.20 4.46
N SER A 232 5.60 -24.76 4.19
CA SER A 232 6.80 -25.53 4.51
C SER A 232 7.08 -25.67 6.01
N CYS A 233 6.49 -24.77 6.82
CA CYS A 233 6.59 -24.80 8.28
C CYS A 233 5.39 -25.51 8.94
N GLY A 234 4.53 -26.20 8.17
CA GLY A 234 3.38 -26.95 8.71
C GLY A 234 2.09 -26.14 8.84
N GLY A 235 2.09 -24.84 8.47
CA GLY A 235 0.86 -24.07 8.32
C GLY A 235 0.05 -24.52 7.08
N GLU A 236 -1.20 -24.11 7.01
CA GLU A 236 -2.11 -24.51 5.94
C GLU A 236 -2.74 -23.31 5.25
N VAL A 237 -2.91 -23.39 3.91
CA VAL A 237 -3.63 -22.40 3.11
C VAL A 237 -4.63 -23.13 2.22
N ARG A 238 -5.93 -22.94 2.49
CA ARG A 238 -7.04 -23.52 1.73
C ARG A 238 -7.63 -22.46 0.81
N PHE A 239 -7.55 -22.68 -0.49
CA PHE A 239 -8.18 -21.83 -1.51
C PHE A 239 -9.59 -22.35 -1.84
N GLY A 240 -10.44 -21.46 -2.43
CA GLY A 240 -11.85 -21.79 -2.67
C GLY A 240 -12.65 -21.98 -1.38
N SER A 241 -12.16 -21.43 -0.29
CA SER A 241 -12.62 -21.68 1.08
C SER A 241 -13.34 -20.45 1.63
N ARG A 242 -14.56 -20.23 1.13
CA ARG A 242 -15.42 -19.13 1.56
C ARG A 242 -16.08 -19.46 2.90
N VAL A 243 -15.77 -18.69 3.92
CA VAL A 243 -16.45 -18.77 5.22
C VAL A 243 -17.82 -18.10 5.13
N THR A 244 -18.86 -18.82 5.58
CA THR A 244 -20.26 -18.40 5.49
C THR A 244 -20.92 -18.15 6.83
N GLU A 245 -20.35 -18.68 7.93
CA GLU A 245 -20.85 -18.50 9.30
C GLU A 245 -19.71 -18.53 10.32
N LEU A 246 -19.91 -17.85 11.44
CA LEU A 246 -19.14 -18.09 12.68
C LEU A 246 -19.85 -19.15 13.51
N LEU A 247 -19.11 -20.09 14.06
CA LEU A 247 -19.60 -20.97 15.09
C LEU A 247 -19.45 -20.24 16.45
N LEU A 248 -20.57 -19.94 17.07
CA LEU A 248 -20.61 -19.22 18.35
C LEU A 248 -21.12 -20.14 19.45
N HIS A 249 -20.47 -20.10 20.62
CA HIS A 249 -20.91 -20.75 21.84
C HIS A 249 -20.97 -19.71 22.96
N GLY A 250 -22.17 -19.24 23.25
CA GLY A 250 -22.38 -18.08 24.12
C GLY A 250 -21.73 -16.83 23.54
N ASP A 251 -20.83 -16.22 24.30
CA ASP A 251 -20.07 -15.03 23.94
C ASP A 251 -18.68 -15.33 23.33
N ALA A 252 -18.41 -16.59 22.95
CA ALA A 252 -17.13 -17.00 22.41
C ALA A 252 -17.26 -17.60 21.01
N VAL A 253 -16.26 -17.36 20.17
CA VAL A 253 -16.13 -18.08 18.91
C VAL A 253 -15.70 -19.53 19.20
N ALA A 254 -16.30 -20.48 18.49
CA ALA A 254 -15.98 -21.91 18.54
C ALA A 254 -15.46 -22.43 17.18
N GLY A 255 -15.39 -21.57 16.19
CA GLY A 255 -14.90 -21.90 14.84
C GLY A 255 -15.66 -21.19 13.74
N VAL A 256 -15.63 -21.76 12.54
CA VAL A 256 -16.28 -21.22 11.35
C VAL A 256 -16.94 -22.34 10.51
N VAL A 257 -17.88 -21.98 9.64
CA VAL A 257 -18.41 -22.84 8.59
C VAL A 257 -17.83 -22.42 7.25
N CYS A 258 -17.24 -23.38 6.54
CA CYS A 258 -16.62 -23.16 5.24
C CYS A 258 -17.03 -24.30 4.29
N GLY A 259 -17.69 -23.98 3.16
CA GLY A 259 -18.13 -24.99 2.21
C GLY A 259 -19.10 -26.04 2.81
N GLY A 260 -19.83 -25.69 3.89
CA GLY A 260 -20.69 -26.60 4.65
C GLY A 260 -19.96 -27.44 5.72
N GLU A 261 -18.63 -27.40 5.75
CA GLU A 261 -17.81 -28.04 6.79
C GLU A 261 -17.66 -27.13 8.02
N ARG A 262 -17.73 -27.72 9.20
CA ARG A 262 -17.45 -27.04 10.49
C ARG A 262 -15.97 -27.19 10.82
N ILE A 263 -15.28 -26.06 10.94
CA ILE A 263 -13.87 -25.99 11.35
C ILE A 263 -13.84 -25.41 12.77
N GLU A 264 -13.52 -26.23 13.73
CA GLU A 264 -13.44 -25.79 15.12
C GLU A 264 -12.17 -24.98 15.36
N ALA A 265 -12.29 -23.88 16.12
CA ALA A 265 -11.17 -23.03 16.48
C ALA A 265 -11.52 -22.16 17.69
N ARG A 266 -10.58 -22.04 18.64
CA ARG A 266 -10.69 -21.14 19.81
C ARG A 266 -10.35 -19.68 19.45
N SER A 267 -9.61 -19.49 18.38
CA SER A 267 -9.19 -18.18 17.88
C SER A 267 -9.45 -18.07 16.38
N VAL A 268 -10.21 -17.06 15.98
CA VAL A 268 -10.54 -16.77 14.58
C VAL A 268 -10.16 -15.33 14.24
N VAL A 269 -9.29 -15.16 13.25
CA VAL A 269 -8.90 -13.84 12.72
C VAL A 269 -9.73 -13.52 11.49
N LEU A 270 -10.47 -12.40 11.48
CA LEU A 270 -11.21 -11.91 10.32
C LEU A 270 -10.38 -10.91 9.52
N ALA A 271 -9.62 -11.40 8.53
CA ALA A 271 -8.75 -10.62 7.65
C ALA A 271 -9.32 -10.48 6.23
N THR A 272 -10.65 -10.34 6.10
CA THR A 272 -11.43 -10.51 4.87
C THR A 272 -11.38 -9.33 3.89
N GLY A 273 -10.77 -8.19 4.30
CA GLY A 273 -10.78 -6.94 3.51
C GLY A 273 -12.16 -6.27 3.49
N HIS A 274 -12.22 -5.05 2.92
CA HIS A 274 -13.42 -4.22 2.97
C HIS A 274 -14.41 -4.46 1.81
N SER A 275 -14.08 -5.37 0.87
CA SER A 275 -14.96 -5.72 -0.25
C SER A 275 -15.80 -6.97 0.00
N ALA A 276 -15.65 -7.64 1.16
CA ALA A 276 -16.40 -8.83 1.54
C ALA A 276 -17.74 -8.45 2.22
N ASP A 277 -18.66 -7.89 1.43
CA ASP A 277 -19.97 -7.42 1.91
C ASP A 277 -20.81 -8.53 2.55
N ASP A 278 -20.68 -9.74 2.02
CA ASP A 278 -21.31 -10.95 2.56
C ASP A 278 -20.86 -11.28 3.99
N VAL A 279 -19.61 -10.99 4.33
CA VAL A 279 -19.10 -11.19 5.70
C VAL A 279 -19.75 -10.20 6.67
N TYR A 280 -19.89 -8.92 6.30
CA TYR A 280 -20.61 -7.97 7.15
C TYR A 280 -22.07 -8.36 7.32
N ALA A 281 -22.73 -8.80 6.24
CA ALA A 281 -24.11 -9.28 6.30
C ALA A 281 -24.25 -10.54 7.16
N MET A 282 -23.29 -11.45 7.10
CA MET A 282 -23.21 -12.64 7.96
C MET A 282 -23.11 -12.23 9.43
N LEU A 283 -22.14 -11.39 9.78
CA LEU A 283 -21.93 -10.92 11.14
C LEU A 283 -23.18 -10.21 11.71
N TYR A 284 -23.80 -9.36 10.89
CA TYR A 284 -25.02 -8.64 11.26
C TYR A 284 -26.17 -9.60 11.56
N ARG A 285 -26.41 -10.59 10.71
CA ARG A 285 -27.45 -11.61 10.92
C ARG A 285 -27.22 -12.48 12.17
N GLN A 286 -25.95 -12.70 12.52
CA GLN A 286 -25.58 -13.47 13.74
C GLN A 286 -25.56 -12.62 15.01
N GLY A 287 -25.96 -11.33 14.94
CA GLY A 287 -26.01 -10.43 16.07
C GLY A 287 -24.63 -9.99 16.58
N VAL A 288 -23.56 -10.19 15.79
CA VAL A 288 -22.22 -9.68 16.11
C VAL A 288 -22.23 -8.16 15.95
N LEU A 289 -21.80 -7.45 16.98
CA LEU A 289 -21.83 -5.99 17.02
C LEU A 289 -21.02 -5.38 15.89
N LEU A 290 -21.65 -4.51 15.09
CA LEU A 290 -21.04 -3.71 14.03
C LEU A 290 -21.29 -2.22 14.32
N GLN A 291 -20.53 -1.37 13.66
CA GLN A 291 -20.69 0.08 13.72
C GLN A 291 -20.63 0.67 12.32
N ALA A 292 -21.59 1.48 11.94
CA ALA A 292 -21.52 2.30 10.75
C ALA A 292 -20.34 3.28 10.86
N LYS A 293 -19.64 3.51 9.75
CA LYS A 293 -18.42 4.32 9.71
C LYS A 293 -18.44 5.24 8.49
N PRO A 294 -18.00 6.52 8.62
CA PRO A 294 -17.78 7.39 7.45
C PRO A 294 -16.66 6.81 6.58
N PHE A 295 -16.77 7.07 5.28
CA PHE A 295 -15.82 6.59 4.26
C PHE A 295 -15.65 7.64 3.16
N ALA A 296 -15.13 7.30 1.99
CA ALA A 296 -15.01 8.25 0.89
C ALA A 296 -15.33 7.57 -0.43
N MET A 297 -15.94 8.31 -1.35
CA MET A 297 -16.27 7.88 -2.70
C MET A 297 -16.04 8.99 -3.71
N GLY A 298 -15.87 8.63 -4.98
CA GLY A 298 -15.70 9.58 -6.06
C GLY A 298 -15.46 8.92 -7.41
N VAL A 299 -14.52 9.46 -8.14
CA VAL A 299 -14.16 9.04 -9.50
C VAL A 299 -12.67 8.77 -9.60
N ARG A 300 -12.24 8.09 -10.66
CA ARG A 300 -10.82 7.97 -11.01
C ARG A 300 -10.51 8.88 -12.17
N VAL A 301 -9.54 9.79 -11.98
CA VAL A 301 -9.06 10.67 -13.05
C VAL A 301 -7.85 10.02 -13.73
N GLU A 302 -7.81 10.10 -15.05
CA GLU A 302 -6.70 9.60 -15.87
C GLU A 302 -6.10 10.74 -16.73
N HIS A 303 -4.77 10.85 -16.69
CA HIS A 303 -3.99 11.81 -17.46
C HIS A 303 -2.92 11.10 -18.28
N PRO A 304 -2.41 11.69 -19.37
CA PRO A 304 -1.12 11.29 -19.94
C PRO A 304 0.00 11.44 -18.88
N GLN A 305 0.80 10.40 -18.64
CA GLN A 305 1.89 10.46 -17.65
C GLN A 305 2.90 11.55 -18.00
N ALA A 306 3.19 11.76 -19.29
CA ALA A 306 4.12 12.80 -19.74
C ALA A 306 3.70 14.21 -19.27
N LEU A 307 2.39 14.50 -19.25
CA LEU A 307 1.88 15.77 -18.72
C LEU A 307 2.16 15.90 -17.22
N ILE A 308 1.94 14.83 -16.46
CA ILE A 308 2.21 14.83 -15.01
C ILE A 308 3.72 14.96 -14.73
N ASP A 309 4.56 14.29 -15.54
CA ASP A 309 6.03 14.42 -15.45
C ASP A 309 6.46 15.87 -15.72
N GLU A 310 5.93 16.49 -16.77
CA GLU A 310 6.22 17.88 -17.12
C GLU A 310 5.86 18.86 -16.01
N ILE A 311 4.62 18.74 -15.49
CA ILE A 311 4.13 19.61 -14.41
C ILE A 311 4.98 19.43 -13.14
N GLN A 312 5.25 18.21 -12.72
CA GLN A 312 5.93 17.92 -11.46
C GLN A 312 7.45 18.14 -11.54
N TYR A 313 8.04 17.92 -12.70
CA TYR A 313 9.49 18.03 -12.91
C TYR A 313 9.90 19.30 -13.67
N HIS A 314 8.95 20.20 -13.93
CA HIS A 314 9.22 21.50 -14.55
C HIS A 314 9.98 21.39 -15.87
N GLY A 315 9.65 20.41 -16.70
CA GLY A 315 10.29 20.15 -17.99
C GLY A 315 11.70 19.51 -17.89
N ALA A 316 12.16 19.11 -16.69
CA ALA A 316 13.51 18.53 -16.54
C ALA A 316 13.71 17.16 -17.19
N GLY A 317 12.64 16.58 -17.75
CA GLY A 317 12.65 15.23 -18.31
C GLY A 317 12.70 14.11 -17.26
N ARG A 318 12.56 12.87 -17.73
CA ARG A 318 12.41 11.69 -16.87
C ARG A 318 13.60 10.72 -16.91
N GLU A 319 14.66 11.03 -17.66
CA GLU A 319 15.76 10.08 -17.91
C GLU A 319 16.32 9.42 -16.64
N TYR A 320 16.46 10.20 -15.54
CA TYR A 320 17.00 9.74 -14.25
C TYR A 320 15.99 9.82 -13.10
N LEU A 321 14.71 9.99 -13.42
CA LEU A 321 13.64 10.19 -12.43
C LEU A 321 12.55 9.11 -12.57
N PRO A 322 11.89 8.71 -11.47
CA PRO A 322 10.72 7.84 -11.56
C PRO A 322 9.55 8.56 -12.25
N ALA A 323 8.51 7.82 -12.63
CA ALA A 323 7.25 8.44 -13.04
C ALA A 323 6.74 9.39 -11.94
N ALA A 324 6.41 10.62 -12.32
CA ALA A 324 5.97 11.64 -11.38
C ALA A 324 4.63 11.27 -10.76
N SER A 325 4.48 11.58 -9.48
CA SER A 325 3.25 11.40 -8.72
C SER A 325 2.83 12.70 -8.04
N TYR A 326 1.57 12.78 -7.65
CA TYR A 326 1.04 13.92 -6.91
C TYR A 326 0.18 13.47 -5.72
N THR A 327 0.07 14.36 -4.74
CA THR A 327 -0.91 14.27 -3.66
C THR A 327 -1.64 15.59 -3.56
N LEU A 328 -2.95 15.57 -3.77
CA LEU A 328 -3.81 16.75 -3.79
C LEU A 328 -4.88 16.64 -2.71
N THR A 329 -5.14 17.73 -2.02
CA THR A 329 -6.19 17.85 -1.00
C THR A 329 -6.84 19.21 -1.07
N ALA A 330 -8.14 19.26 -0.87
CA ALA A 330 -8.91 20.51 -0.77
C ALA A 330 -10.01 20.38 0.29
N GLN A 331 -10.44 21.50 0.84
CA GLN A 331 -11.66 21.60 1.62
C GLN A 331 -12.68 22.38 0.79
N VAL A 332 -13.83 21.78 0.56
CA VAL A 332 -14.88 22.31 -0.32
C VAL A 332 -16.23 22.12 0.35
N GLY A 333 -16.98 23.18 0.55
CA GLY A 333 -18.29 23.10 1.19
C GLY A 333 -18.29 22.39 2.55
N GLY A 334 -17.19 22.48 3.30
CA GLY A 334 -17.01 21.78 4.57
C GLY A 334 -16.65 20.29 4.45
N ARG A 335 -16.39 19.76 3.22
CA ARG A 335 -15.96 18.37 2.98
C ARG A 335 -14.52 18.31 2.48
N GLY A 336 -13.80 17.29 2.90
CA GLY A 336 -12.48 16.97 2.35
C GLY A 336 -12.63 16.36 0.95
N VAL A 337 -11.88 16.89 -0.03
CA VAL A 337 -11.69 16.28 -1.36
C VAL A 337 -10.20 16.00 -1.51
N TYR A 338 -9.83 14.78 -1.89
CA TYR A 338 -8.42 14.39 -1.94
C TYR A 338 -8.13 13.32 -2.98
N SER A 339 -6.86 13.32 -3.44
CA SER A 339 -6.33 12.24 -4.28
C SER A 339 -6.14 10.98 -3.43
N PHE A 340 -6.62 9.86 -3.94
CA PHE A 340 -6.53 8.55 -3.33
C PHE A 340 -5.85 7.57 -4.28
N CYS A 341 -4.89 6.80 -3.78
CA CYS A 341 -4.20 5.75 -4.53
C CYS A 341 -3.76 6.18 -5.94
N MET A 342 -3.03 7.33 -6.06
CA MET A 342 -2.45 7.75 -7.33
C MET A 342 -1.45 6.72 -7.83
N CYS A 343 -1.62 6.27 -9.08
CA CYS A 343 -0.83 5.25 -9.76
C CYS A 343 -0.06 5.88 -10.94
N PRO A 344 1.18 6.34 -10.72
CA PRO A 344 2.01 6.88 -11.80
C PRO A 344 2.43 5.77 -12.76
N GLY A 345 2.46 6.07 -14.07
CA GLY A 345 2.78 5.08 -15.08
C GLY A 345 1.91 3.81 -14.98
N GLY A 346 0.65 3.98 -14.59
CA GLY A 346 -0.27 2.90 -14.30
C GLY A 346 -1.47 2.82 -15.25
N VAL A 347 -2.41 1.96 -14.92
CA VAL A 347 -3.64 1.72 -15.70
C VAL A 347 -4.85 1.65 -14.77
N ILE A 348 -6.02 1.98 -15.30
CA ILE A 348 -7.31 1.78 -14.61
C ILE A 348 -7.77 0.33 -14.85
N VAL A 349 -8.34 -0.27 -13.82
CA VAL A 349 -8.83 -1.66 -13.86
C VAL A 349 -10.23 -1.77 -13.27
N PRO A 350 -11.05 -2.76 -13.70
CA PRO A 350 -12.34 -3.06 -13.09
C PRO A 350 -12.12 -3.71 -11.71
N ALA A 351 -12.82 -3.22 -10.68
CA ALA A 351 -12.61 -3.66 -9.29
C ALA A 351 -13.90 -4.08 -8.57
N MET A 352 -14.99 -4.33 -9.30
CA MET A 352 -16.25 -4.83 -8.75
C MET A 352 -16.13 -6.28 -8.25
N THR A 353 -17.03 -6.64 -7.36
CA THR A 353 -17.19 -8.00 -6.83
C THR A 353 -18.56 -8.62 -7.16
N ASP A 354 -19.45 -7.83 -7.75
CA ASP A 354 -20.76 -8.23 -8.23
C ASP A 354 -20.97 -7.73 -9.68
N PRO A 355 -21.56 -8.51 -10.60
CA PRO A 355 -21.76 -8.12 -11.99
C PRO A 355 -22.76 -6.96 -12.17
N SER A 356 -23.58 -6.67 -11.16
CA SER A 356 -24.51 -5.53 -11.16
C SER A 356 -23.85 -4.19 -10.83
N GLU A 357 -22.57 -4.18 -10.51
CA GLU A 357 -21.79 -3.02 -10.09
C GLU A 357 -20.81 -2.55 -11.17
N SER A 358 -20.44 -1.27 -11.13
CA SER A 358 -19.28 -0.74 -11.85
C SER A 358 -18.37 -0.02 -10.86
N VAL A 359 -17.18 -0.57 -10.67
CA VAL A 359 -16.16 -0.04 -9.77
C VAL A 359 -14.83 -0.04 -10.51
N VAL A 360 -14.11 1.05 -10.40
CA VAL A 360 -12.75 1.17 -10.98
C VAL A 360 -11.71 1.37 -9.89
N ASN A 361 -10.52 0.87 -10.14
CA ASN A 361 -9.34 1.09 -9.32
C ASN A 361 -8.12 1.28 -10.23
N GLY A 362 -6.93 1.50 -9.68
CA GLY A 362 -5.69 1.66 -10.45
C GLY A 362 -4.59 0.72 -9.97
N MET A 363 -3.73 0.36 -10.91
CA MET A 363 -2.51 -0.40 -10.62
C MET A 363 -1.35 0.12 -11.48
N SER A 364 -0.12 -0.16 -11.04
CA SER A 364 1.10 0.08 -11.82
C SER A 364 2.04 -1.10 -11.72
N SER A 365 2.83 -1.31 -12.76
CA SER A 365 3.98 -2.22 -12.72
C SER A 365 5.12 -1.64 -11.88
N SER A 366 6.10 -2.46 -11.54
CA SER A 366 7.32 -2.02 -10.84
C SER A 366 8.08 -0.91 -11.60
N GLY A 367 8.06 -0.94 -12.91
CA GLY A 367 8.70 0.08 -13.76
C GLY A 367 7.89 1.36 -13.94
N ARG A 368 6.59 1.37 -13.61
CA ARG A 368 5.70 2.54 -13.79
C ARG A 368 5.85 3.19 -15.16
N ASN A 369 5.84 2.37 -16.22
CA ASN A 369 6.19 2.76 -17.58
C ASN A 369 5.00 2.81 -18.55
N SER A 370 3.76 2.72 -18.06
CA SER A 370 2.59 3.03 -18.86
C SER A 370 2.59 4.51 -19.26
N ARG A 371 1.99 4.83 -20.40
CA ARG A 371 1.80 6.21 -20.84
C ARG A 371 0.76 7.00 -20.03
N TRP A 372 0.13 6.36 -19.05
CA TRP A 372 -0.95 6.92 -18.26
C TRP A 372 -0.56 7.12 -16.80
N ALA A 373 -1.16 8.12 -16.18
CA ALA A 373 -1.18 8.36 -14.75
C ALA A 373 -2.64 8.41 -14.31
N ASN A 374 -3.01 7.71 -13.24
CA ASN A 374 -4.38 7.76 -12.75
C ASN A 374 -4.45 7.88 -11.23
N SER A 375 -5.53 8.45 -10.72
CA SER A 375 -5.76 8.63 -9.29
C SER A 375 -7.24 8.62 -8.97
N GLY A 376 -7.65 7.98 -7.90
CA GLY A 376 -8.94 8.26 -7.29
C GLY A 376 -8.97 9.72 -6.83
N ILE A 377 -10.05 10.43 -7.09
CA ILE A 377 -10.38 11.72 -6.47
C ILE A 377 -11.71 11.53 -5.76
N VAL A 378 -11.66 11.61 -4.46
CA VAL A 378 -12.77 11.20 -3.60
C VAL A 378 -13.14 12.29 -2.59
N THR A 379 -14.38 12.27 -2.14
CA THR A 379 -14.88 13.14 -1.08
C THR A 379 -15.46 12.32 0.08
N GLU A 380 -15.53 12.93 1.24
CA GLU A 380 -16.09 12.32 2.44
C GLU A 380 -17.56 11.96 2.25
N VAL A 381 -17.93 10.76 2.69
CA VAL A 381 -19.30 10.30 2.91
C VAL A 381 -19.49 10.14 4.41
N ARG A 382 -20.36 10.96 4.98
CA ARG A 382 -20.63 11.04 6.42
C ARG A 382 -21.82 10.16 6.80
N LEU A 383 -21.95 9.83 8.06
CA LEU A 383 -23.10 9.05 8.55
C LEU A 383 -24.44 9.71 8.20
N THR A 384 -24.51 11.04 8.24
CA THR A 384 -25.71 11.83 7.89
C THR A 384 -26.12 11.70 6.42
N ASP A 385 -25.20 11.36 5.52
CA ASP A 385 -25.49 11.26 4.08
C ASP A 385 -26.31 10.01 3.74
N PHE A 386 -26.25 8.98 4.58
CA PHE A 386 -27.00 7.73 4.43
C PHE A 386 -27.88 7.39 5.66
N GLU A 387 -28.15 8.37 6.52
CA GLU A 387 -29.00 8.20 7.70
C GLU A 387 -30.40 7.69 7.35
N HIS A 388 -30.94 8.13 6.21
CA HIS A 388 -32.27 7.70 5.72
C HIS A 388 -32.37 6.19 5.43
N LEU A 389 -31.23 5.48 5.26
CA LEU A 389 -31.17 4.03 5.06
C LEU A 389 -31.07 3.25 6.38
N ARG A 390 -30.76 3.92 7.50
CA ARG A 390 -30.50 3.22 8.77
C ARG A 390 -31.72 2.52 9.36
N GLY A 391 -32.93 3.00 9.10
CA GLY A 391 -34.16 2.37 9.56
C GLY A 391 -34.33 0.93 9.05
N GLU A 392 -33.89 0.67 7.81
CA GLU A 392 -33.99 -0.64 7.15
C GLU A 392 -32.70 -1.46 7.28
N TRP A 393 -31.53 -0.80 7.14
CA TRP A 393 -30.23 -1.47 6.99
C TRP A 393 -29.35 -1.42 8.24
N GLY A 394 -29.75 -0.70 9.27
CA GLY A 394 -28.99 -0.58 10.52
C GLY A 394 -27.55 -0.12 10.26
N GLU A 395 -26.59 -0.86 10.82
CA GLU A 395 -25.16 -0.55 10.68
C GLU A 395 -24.59 -0.84 9.27
N LEU A 396 -25.36 -1.51 8.42
CA LEU A 396 -25.03 -1.79 7.02
C LEU A 396 -25.50 -0.69 6.05
N ALA A 397 -26.13 0.38 6.53
CA ALA A 397 -26.66 1.46 5.69
C ALA A 397 -25.58 2.07 4.76
N GLY A 398 -24.33 2.20 5.22
CA GLY A 398 -23.22 2.67 4.40
C GLY A 398 -22.84 1.71 3.28
N LEU A 399 -22.96 0.38 3.48
CA LEU A 399 -22.77 -0.62 2.42
C LEU A 399 -23.85 -0.51 1.35
N LYS A 400 -25.11 -0.35 1.80
CA LYS A 400 -26.25 -0.15 0.88
C LYS A 400 -26.05 1.09 0.03
N PHE A 401 -25.69 2.24 0.66
CA PHE A 401 -25.42 3.49 -0.04
C PHE A 401 -24.30 3.35 -1.09
N ARG A 402 -23.20 2.68 -0.73
CA ARG A 402 -22.11 2.39 -1.65
C ARG A 402 -22.56 1.52 -2.83
N ARG A 403 -23.30 0.44 -2.55
CA ARG A 403 -23.82 -0.46 -3.59
C ARG A 403 -24.77 0.26 -4.55
N ASP A 404 -25.65 1.11 -4.06
CA ASP A 404 -26.56 1.89 -4.90
C ASP A 404 -25.80 2.81 -5.87
N PHE A 405 -24.72 3.42 -5.40
CA PHE A 405 -23.83 4.25 -6.21
C PHE A 405 -23.10 3.42 -7.28
N GLU A 406 -22.57 2.25 -6.92
CA GLU A 406 -21.89 1.31 -7.83
C GLU A 406 -22.85 0.78 -8.90
N GLN A 407 -24.09 0.51 -8.54
CA GLN A 407 -25.15 0.08 -9.47
C GLN A 407 -25.66 1.23 -10.36
N ALA A 408 -25.72 2.45 -9.86
CA ALA A 408 -26.04 3.61 -10.68
C ALA A 408 -24.97 3.83 -11.76
N ALA A 409 -23.70 3.71 -11.39
CA ALA A 409 -22.58 3.75 -12.35
C ALA A 409 -22.67 2.62 -13.39
N ARG A 410 -23.05 1.40 -12.96
CA ARG A 410 -23.25 0.27 -13.87
C ARG A 410 -24.34 0.52 -14.90
N ARG A 411 -25.46 1.10 -14.48
CA ARG A 411 -26.54 1.50 -15.40
C ARG A 411 -26.10 2.59 -16.37
N ALA A 412 -25.33 3.57 -15.90
CA ALA A 412 -24.79 4.67 -16.70
C ALA A 412 -23.72 4.22 -17.71
N GLY A 413 -22.97 3.15 -17.42
CA GLY A 413 -22.03 2.51 -18.34
C GLY A 413 -22.68 1.66 -19.42
N GLY A 414 -23.92 1.24 -19.23
CA GLY A 414 -24.75 0.53 -20.20
C GLY A 414 -24.52 -0.97 -20.27
N SER A 415 -23.40 -1.45 -20.76
CA SER A 415 -23.17 -2.87 -21.03
C SER A 415 -21.89 -3.40 -20.41
N ALA A 416 -21.83 -4.73 -20.17
CA ALA A 416 -20.67 -5.46 -19.63
C ALA A 416 -19.98 -4.69 -18.49
N GLN A 417 -18.68 -4.45 -18.59
CA GLN A 417 -17.90 -3.67 -17.61
C GLN A 417 -17.48 -2.29 -18.15
N VAL A 418 -18.19 -1.78 -19.16
CA VAL A 418 -17.96 -0.43 -19.68
C VAL A 418 -18.26 0.59 -18.58
N ALA A 419 -17.31 1.50 -18.36
CA ALA A 419 -17.43 2.50 -17.30
C ALA A 419 -17.97 3.85 -17.83
N PRO A 420 -18.86 4.54 -17.07
CA PRO A 420 -19.25 5.91 -17.39
C PRO A 420 -18.04 6.84 -17.24
N ALA A 421 -17.89 7.78 -18.18
CA ALA A 421 -16.76 8.72 -18.19
C ALA A 421 -17.16 10.10 -18.73
N GLN A 422 -16.40 11.13 -18.35
CA GLN A 422 -16.45 12.48 -18.90
C GLN A 422 -15.04 13.03 -19.13
N ARG A 423 -14.86 13.93 -20.11
CA ARG A 423 -13.65 14.77 -20.12
C ARG A 423 -13.58 15.54 -18.81
N LEU A 424 -12.38 15.69 -18.27
CA LEU A 424 -12.19 16.35 -16.98
C LEU A 424 -12.73 17.78 -16.98
N THR A 425 -12.53 18.54 -18.05
CA THR A 425 -13.03 19.91 -18.20
C THR A 425 -14.56 19.97 -18.31
N ASP A 426 -15.17 19.01 -19.00
CA ASP A 426 -16.63 18.90 -19.10
C ASP A 426 -17.27 18.47 -17.78
N PHE A 427 -16.62 17.56 -17.03
CA PHE A 427 -17.06 17.18 -15.68
C PHE A 427 -17.09 18.39 -14.75
N VAL A 428 -16.02 19.20 -14.75
CA VAL A 428 -15.96 20.42 -13.91
C VAL A 428 -16.98 21.46 -14.33
N ALA A 429 -17.23 21.60 -15.64
CA ALA A 429 -18.24 22.53 -16.18
C ALA A 429 -19.67 21.96 -16.18
N ASP A 430 -19.85 20.73 -15.68
CA ASP A 430 -21.13 20.00 -15.70
C ASP A 430 -21.78 19.92 -17.09
N ARG A 431 -20.99 19.63 -18.11
CA ARG A 431 -21.46 19.49 -19.51
C ARG A 431 -21.27 18.05 -19.97
N ARG A 432 -22.16 17.57 -20.85
CA ARG A 432 -21.99 16.28 -21.51
C ARG A 432 -20.78 16.32 -22.46
N SER A 433 -19.89 15.33 -22.38
CA SER A 433 -18.79 15.20 -23.33
C SER A 433 -19.29 14.66 -24.66
N ALA A 434 -18.87 15.29 -25.78
CA ALA A 434 -19.18 14.81 -27.12
C ALA A 434 -18.38 13.54 -27.47
N ASP A 435 -17.16 13.46 -26.96
CA ASP A 435 -16.22 12.35 -27.14
C ASP A 435 -15.34 12.21 -25.88
N LEU A 436 -14.55 11.15 -25.82
CA LEU A 436 -13.63 10.88 -24.71
C LEU A 436 -12.19 10.74 -25.20
N PRO A 437 -11.18 11.15 -24.42
CA PRO A 437 -9.79 10.82 -24.73
C PRO A 437 -9.57 9.30 -24.68
N ALA A 438 -8.45 8.85 -25.26
CA ALA A 438 -8.04 7.46 -25.10
C ALA A 438 -7.83 7.12 -23.61
N THR A 439 -8.09 5.86 -23.25
CA THR A 439 -8.01 5.38 -21.85
C THR A 439 -7.16 4.11 -21.74
N SER A 440 -6.63 3.86 -20.55
CA SER A 440 -6.03 2.58 -20.17
C SER A 440 -7.04 1.53 -19.76
N TYR A 441 -8.30 1.91 -19.51
CA TYR A 441 -9.35 1.01 -19.05
C TYR A 441 -9.81 0.06 -20.17
N VAL A 442 -9.37 -1.20 -20.07
CA VAL A 442 -9.55 -2.20 -21.16
C VAL A 442 -11.02 -2.47 -21.51
N PRO A 443 -11.96 -2.57 -20.55
CA PRO A 443 -13.37 -2.78 -20.88
C PRO A 443 -14.00 -1.60 -21.65
N GLY A 444 -13.35 -0.44 -21.71
CA GLY A 444 -13.81 0.74 -22.42
C GLY A 444 -14.66 1.69 -21.57
N THR A 445 -14.81 2.90 -22.09
CA THR A 445 -15.57 3.98 -21.44
C THR A 445 -16.66 4.50 -22.38
N VAL A 446 -17.74 5.01 -21.79
CA VAL A 446 -18.84 5.65 -22.54
C VAL A 446 -19.11 7.05 -21.97
N PRO A 447 -19.39 8.07 -22.85
CA PRO A 447 -19.76 9.41 -22.36
C PRO A 447 -21.02 9.36 -21.49
N SER A 448 -20.91 9.86 -20.26
CA SER A 448 -22.01 9.92 -19.31
C SER A 448 -21.89 11.20 -18.49
N ARG A 449 -22.97 11.96 -18.36
CA ARG A 449 -22.99 13.14 -17.50
C ARG A 449 -23.25 12.69 -16.06
N PHE A 450 -22.24 12.81 -15.21
CA PHE A 450 -22.27 12.29 -13.83
C PHE A 450 -23.35 12.94 -12.97
N SER A 451 -23.70 14.21 -13.17
CA SER A 451 -24.76 14.90 -12.44
C SER A 451 -26.16 14.32 -12.67
N GLU A 452 -26.37 13.48 -13.69
CA GLU A 452 -27.66 12.82 -13.95
C GLU A 452 -27.94 11.64 -12.99
N TRP A 453 -26.89 11.09 -12.34
CA TRP A 453 -27.03 9.88 -11.50
C TRP A 453 -26.17 9.86 -10.22
N MET A 454 -25.11 10.69 -10.15
CA MET A 454 -24.25 10.79 -8.99
C MET A 454 -24.93 11.67 -7.91
N PRO A 455 -24.89 11.29 -6.62
CA PRO A 455 -25.37 12.16 -5.56
C PRO A 455 -24.72 13.55 -5.62
N GLU A 456 -25.53 14.62 -5.57
CA GLU A 456 -25.05 16.00 -5.79
C GLU A 456 -23.96 16.42 -4.80
N PHE A 457 -24.05 15.98 -3.54
CA PHE A 457 -23.01 16.29 -2.55
C PHE A 457 -21.63 15.69 -2.90
N ILE A 458 -21.59 14.57 -3.64
CA ILE A 458 -20.36 13.97 -4.18
C ILE A 458 -19.95 14.74 -5.43
N GLY A 459 -20.84 14.84 -6.42
CA GLY A 459 -20.55 15.48 -7.71
C GLY A 459 -20.12 16.94 -7.56
N GLY A 460 -20.87 17.73 -6.76
CA GLY A 460 -20.56 19.12 -6.48
C GLY A 460 -19.21 19.31 -5.78
N ALA A 461 -18.95 18.53 -4.73
CA ALA A 461 -17.66 18.59 -4.03
C ALA A 461 -16.48 18.22 -4.95
N LEU A 462 -16.64 17.22 -5.81
CA LEU A 462 -15.60 16.81 -6.76
C LEU A 462 -15.34 17.89 -7.81
N ARG A 463 -16.39 18.50 -8.41
CA ARG A 463 -16.26 19.59 -9.39
C ARG A 463 -15.45 20.77 -8.83
N GLU A 464 -15.83 21.24 -7.63
CA GLU A 464 -15.09 22.30 -6.95
C GLU A 464 -13.67 21.88 -6.56
N GLY A 465 -13.49 20.64 -6.07
CA GLY A 465 -12.18 20.08 -5.74
C GLY A 465 -11.25 20.07 -6.94
N PHE A 466 -11.71 19.60 -8.10
CA PHE A 466 -10.94 19.63 -9.35
C PHE A 466 -10.59 21.04 -9.79
N ALA A 467 -11.51 22.01 -9.63
CA ALA A 467 -11.21 23.42 -9.92
C ALA A 467 -10.10 23.96 -8.98
N VAL A 468 -10.10 23.60 -7.70
CA VAL A 468 -9.00 23.93 -6.78
C VAL A 468 -7.70 23.29 -7.21
N PHE A 469 -7.72 22.01 -7.61
CA PHE A 469 -6.54 21.28 -8.06
C PHE A 469 -5.94 21.87 -9.34
N GLY A 470 -6.78 22.27 -10.31
CA GLY A 470 -6.34 22.95 -11.52
C GLY A 470 -5.63 24.28 -11.26
N ARG A 471 -6.08 25.05 -10.24
CA ARG A 471 -5.38 26.28 -9.83
C ARG A 471 -4.05 26.04 -9.13
N ARG A 472 -3.92 24.94 -8.37
CA ARG A 472 -2.67 24.59 -7.64
C ARG A 472 -1.65 23.89 -8.52
N MET A 473 -2.11 23.16 -9.49
CA MET A 473 -1.31 22.34 -10.39
C MET A 473 -1.66 22.71 -11.84
N HIS A 474 -1.02 23.76 -12.35
CA HIS A 474 -1.28 24.28 -13.69
C HIS A 474 -1.12 23.17 -14.74
N GLY A 475 -2.09 23.05 -15.66
CA GLY A 475 -2.14 22.00 -16.66
C GLY A 475 -2.88 20.73 -16.23
N PHE A 476 -3.18 20.54 -14.91
CA PHE A 476 -3.91 19.40 -14.43
C PHE A 476 -5.36 19.34 -14.98
N LEU A 477 -6.05 20.48 -15.00
CA LEU A 477 -7.37 20.59 -15.60
C LEU A 477 -7.23 20.78 -17.11
N THR A 478 -7.42 19.71 -17.87
CA THR A 478 -7.18 19.63 -19.31
C THR A 478 -8.20 18.75 -20.03
N ASP A 479 -8.46 19.02 -21.31
CA ASP A 479 -9.29 18.19 -22.19
C ASP A 479 -8.66 16.84 -22.53
N GLY A 480 -7.34 16.72 -22.35
CA GLY A 480 -6.60 15.47 -22.52
C GLY A 480 -6.77 14.46 -21.37
N ALA A 481 -7.47 14.84 -20.30
CA ALA A 481 -7.79 13.98 -19.16
C ALA A 481 -9.27 13.63 -19.13
N GLN A 482 -9.60 12.52 -18.45
CA GLN A 482 -10.98 12.11 -18.21
C GLN A 482 -11.18 11.61 -16.78
N VAL A 483 -12.40 11.71 -16.30
CA VAL A 483 -12.89 11.03 -15.11
C VAL A 483 -13.64 9.77 -15.51
N VAL A 484 -13.40 8.69 -14.78
CA VAL A 484 -14.01 7.36 -14.98
C VAL A 484 -14.69 6.94 -13.68
N GLY A 485 -15.92 6.49 -13.76
CA GLY A 485 -16.71 6.14 -12.57
C GLY A 485 -16.75 4.64 -12.30
N VAL A 486 -16.80 4.24 -11.02
CA VAL A 486 -16.67 5.03 -9.80
C VAL A 486 -15.56 4.49 -8.92
N GLU A 487 -14.88 5.34 -8.18
CA GLU A 487 -13.95 4.96 -7.11
C GLU A 487 -14.73 4.95 -5.80
N SER A 488 -15.20 3.79 -5.35
CA SER A 488 -16.11 3.65 -4.20
C SER A 488 -15.50 2.83 -3.05
N ARG A 489 -14.41 2.09 -3.33
CA ARG A 489 -13.83 1.14 -2.38
C ARG A 489 -12.51 1.66 -1.79
N THR A 490 -12.58 2.84 -1.15
CA THR A 490 -11.42 3.50 -0.53
C THR A 490 -11.19 3.02 0.90
N SER A 491 -12.25 2.68 1.62
CA SER A 491 -12.22 2.15 2.99
C SER A 491 -13.56 1.50 3.33
N SER A 492 -13.58 0.67 4.37
CA SER A 492 -14.82 0.04 4.84
C SER A 492 -15.82 1.08 5.34
N PRO A 493 -17.11 1.02 4.93
CA PRO A 493 -18.20 1.78 5.53
C PRO A 493 -18.71 1.18 6.86
N VAL A 494 -18.16 0.04 7.28
CA VAL A 494 -18.48 -0.66 8.52
C VAL A 494 -17.21 -0.86 9.35
N ARG A 495 -17.34 -0.72 10.65
CA ARG A 495 -16.31 -1.15 11.61
C ARG A 495 -16.81 -2.39 12.34
N ILE A 496 -15.92 -3.37 12.48
CA ILE A 496 -16.07 -4.51 13.39
C ILE A 496 -15.28 -4.14 14.66
N PRO A 497 -15.94 -3.68 15.73
CA PRO A 497 -15.25 -3.10 16.87
C PRO A 497 -14.46 -4.14 17.66
N ARG A 498 -13.29 -3.74 18.14
CA ARG A 498 -12.41 -4.58 18.94
C ARG A 498 -11.82 -3.81 20.12
N ASP A 499 -11.53 -4.50 21.18
CA ASP A 499 -10.84 -3.96 22.34
C ASP A 499 -9.42 -3.52 21.95
N PRO A 500 -8.94 -2.35 22.38
CA PRO A 500 -7.63 -1.82 21.95
C PRO A 500 -6.42 -2.56 22.53
N VAL A 501 -6.59 -3.35 23.60
CA VAL A 501 -5.54 -4.10 24.30
C VAL A 501 -5.50 -5.56 23.86
N THR A 502 -6.62 -6.26 23.98
CA THR A 502 -6.74 -7.67 23.62
C THR A 502 -6.88 -7.91 22.13
N LEU A 503 -7.28 -6.88 21.37
CA LEU A 503 -7.64 -6.92 19.95
C LEU A 503 -8.77 -7.91 19.61
N MET A 504 -9.43 -8.49 20.61
CA MET A 504 -10.64 -9.28 20.42
C MET A 504 -11.83 -8.37 20.11
N HIS A 505 -12.82 -8.92 19.43
CA HIS A 505 -14.11 -8.28 19.27
C HIS A 505 -14.74 -7.98 20.63
N VAL A 506 -15.39 -6.80 20.76
CA VAL A 506 -15.86 -6.28 22.06
C VAL A 506 -16.93 -7.15 22.73
N SER A 507 -17.64 -8.01 21.99
CA SER A 507 -18.68 -8.89 22.52
C SER A 507 -18.51 -10.37 22.13
N VAL A 508 -17.46 -10.73 21.41
CA VAL A 508 -17.19 -12.13 21.02
C VAL A 508 -15.74 -12.46 21.33
N ARG A 509 -15.52 -13.23 22.37
CA ARG A 509 -14.18 -13.70 22.77
C ARG A 509 -13.59 -14.64 21.73
N GLY A 510 -12.28 -14.57 21.52
CA GLY A 510 -11.58 -15.38 20.54
C GLY A 510 -11.76 -14.93 19.07
N LEU A 511 -12.59 -13.92 18.80
CA LEU A 511 -12.74 -13.32 17.48
C LEU A 511 -11.86 -12.09 17.37
N TYR A 512 -10.98 -12.04 16.34
CA TYR A 512 -9.99 -10.98 16.10
C TYR A 512 -10.25 -10.26 14.78
N PRO A 513 -10.99 -9.14 14.78
CA PRO A 513 -11.20 -8.34 13.57
C PRO A 513 -9.91 -7.66 13.13
N ALA A 514 -9.52 -7.83 11.84
CA ALA A 514 -8.24 -7.41 11.32
C ALA A 514 -8.34 -6.35 10.21
N ALA A 515 -7.43 -5.40 10.26
CA ALA A 515 -7.06 -4.48 9.21
C ALA A 515 -8.23 -3.70 8.56
N GLU A 516 -8.22 -3.61 7.24
CA GLU A 516 -9.12 -2.77 6.47
C GLU A 516 -10.57 -3.27 6.51
N GLY A 517 -10.77 -4.58 6.49
CA GLY A 517 -12.09 -5.19 6.66
C GLY A 517 -12.73 -4.87 8.00
N ALA A 518 -11.95 -4.78 9.05
CA ALA A 518 -12.43 -4.36 10.36
C ALA A 518 -12.50 -2.83 10.54
N GLY A 519 -12.12 -2.04 9.53
CA GLY A 519 -12.18 -0.58 9.56
C GLY A 519 -11.03 0.13 10.30
N TYR A 520 -9.84 -0.54 10.47
CA TYR A 520 -8.72 -0.01 11.26
C TYR A 520 -7.47 0.37 10.48
N ALA A 521 -7.12 -0.35 9.42
CA ALA A 521 -5.89 -0.15 8.67
C ALA A 521 -6.14 -0.31 7.18
N GLY A 522 -5.58 0.56 6.36
CA GLY A 522 -5.64 0.50 4.91
C GLY A 522 -4.26 0.40 4.29
N GLY A 523 -4.16 -0.31 3.16
CA GLY A 523 -2.93 -0.54 2.43
C GLY A 523 -2.06 -1.67 2.99
N ILE A 524 -1.13 -2.16 2.14
CA ILE A 524 -0.37 -3.41 2.36
C ILE A 524 0.35 -3.43 3.72
N ILE A 525 1.20 -2.44 3.98
CA ILE A 525 2.01 -2.43 5.22
C ILE A 525 1.18 -2.21 6.47
N SER A 526 0.18 -1.31 6.42
CA SER A 526 -0.66 -1.09 7.60
C SER A 526 -1.48 -2.34 7.95
N ALA A 527 -1.93 -3.09 6.94
CA ALA A 527 -2.62 -4.36 7.13
C ALA A 527 -1.67 -5.45 7.65
N ALA A 528 -0.45 -5.54 7.10
CA ALA A 528 0.59 -6.44 7.57
C ALA A 528 0.92 -6.23 9.06
N LEU A 529 1.20 -4.98 9.45
CA LEU A 529 1.49 -4.62 10.84
C LEU A 529 0.32 -4.91 11.80
N ASP A 530 -0.92 -4.74 11.33
CA ASP A 530 -2.10 -5.07 12.13
C ASP A 530 -2.26 -6.58 12.30
N GLY A 531 -1.95 -7.37 11.26
CA GLY A 531 -1.90 -8.83 11.32
C GLY A 531 -0.86 -9.35 12.31
N GLU A 532 0.36 -8.82 12.29
CA GLU A 532 1.41 -9.16 13.27
C GLU A 532 0.98 -8.85 14.70
N ARG A 533 0.38 -7.66 14.94
CA ARG A 533 -0.13 -7.28 16.26
C ARG A 533 -1.24 -8.19 16.76
N ILE A 534 -2.12 -8.67 15.87
CA ILE A 534 -3.18 -9.62 16.21
C ILE A 534 -2.57 -10.97 16.60
N ALA A 535 -1.58 -11.47 15.86
CA ALA A 535 -0.87 -12.69 16.24
C ALA A 535 -0.24 -12.56 17.63
N GLU A 536 0.44 -11.45 17.92
CA GLU A 536 1.00 -11.17 19.24
C GLU A 536 -0.07 -11.09 20.35
N ALA A 537 -1.26 -10.55 20.03
CA ALA A 537 -2.37 -10.51 20.97
C ALA A 537 -2.94 -11.91 21.22
N ILE A 538 -3.08 -12.74 20.18
CA ILE A 538 -3.50 -14.15 20.32
C ILE A 538 -2.55 -14.90 21.25
N VAL A 539 -1.24 -14.81 21.00
CA VAL A 539 -0.21 -15.45 21.82
C VAL A 539 -0.33 -15.04 23.30
N ARG A 540 -0.50 -13.74 23.58
CA ARG A 540 -0.69 -13.25 24.95
C ARG A 540 -2.00 -13.70 25.61
N ASN A 541 -3.05 -13.88 24.82
CA ASN A 541 -4.38 -14.22 25.34
C ASN A 541 -4.57 -15.74 25.52
N LEU A 542 -3.78 -16.57 24.85
CA LEU A 542 -3.78 -18.05 24.97
C LEU A 542 -2.75 -18.55 25.98
N GLY A 543 -1.63 -17.86 26.17
CA GLY A 543 -0.61 -18.17 27.17
C GLY A 543 -0.89 -17.48 28.46
#